data_b34450e6a7e24a64853b87d063a562ce
#
_entry.id   b34450e6a7e24a64853b87d063a562ce
#
_cell.length_a   1.000
_cell.length_b   1.000
_cell.length_c   1.000
_cell.angle_alpha   90.00
_cell.angle_beta   90.00
_cell.angle_gamma   90.00
#
_symmetry.space_group_name_H-M   'P 1'
#
loop_
_entity.id
_entity.type
_entity.pdbx_description
1 polymer ?
#
loop_
_entity_poly.entity_id
_entity_poly.type
_entity_poly.pdbx_seq_one_letter_code
_entity_poly.pdbx_strand_id
1 'polypeptide(L)'
;MKKVTLVALVALALSSCNSDPKFNVKGDVSGADGKMLYLEASGLEGIVPLDSIKLKGDGSFSFKQLRPESPEFYRLRVEDKVINFSVDSTETVSIQAPYTDFSTDYTVEGWDNSAKIKELTLKQVRLQKDVDALVKAAQAHQLGNDVFEDSLAVLLKNYKDDVKINYIFAAPNTASAYFALFQKLNNYMIFDPLNNKDDIKCFGAVATSLNNTYPHAVRSKNLYNIVIKGMKNTRTPQQ
;
A
#
# COMPACT_ATOMS: atom_id res chain seq x y z
N MET A 1 -43.23 -53.39 41.60
CA MET A 1 -43.25 -52.74 40.25
C MET A 1 -42.58 -51.38 40.38
N LYS A 2 -41.31 -51.28 40.04
CA LYS A 2 -40.53 -50.01 40.06
C LYS A 2 -40.52 -49.42 38.67
N LYS A 3 -41.07 -48.22 38.49
CA LYS A 3 -41.03 -47.47 37.24
C LYS A 3 -39.68 -46.75 37.14
N VAL A 4 -38.88 -47.11 36.16
CA VAL A 4 -37.62 -46.41 35.79
C VAL A 4 -37.98 -45.35 34.79
N THR A 5 -37.88 -44.10 35.22
CA THR A 5 -38.06 -42.93 34.35
C THR A 5 -36.72 -42.63 33.69
N LEU A 6 -36.64 -42.87 32.38
CA LEU A 6 -35.48 -42.55 31.54
C LEU A 6 -35.47 -41.03 31.19
N VAL A 7 -34.61 -40.27 31.81
CA VAL A 7 -34.39 -38.85 31.47
C VAL A 7 -33.40 -38.81 30.33
N ALA A 8 -33.89 -38.50 29.12
CA ALA A 8 -33.04 -38.25 27.96
C ALA A 8 -32.43 -36.85 28.06
N LEU A 9 -31.14 -36.78 28.34
CA LEU A 9 -30.35 -35.54 28.33
C LEU A 9 -30.04 -35.20 26.88
N VAL A 10 -30.78 -34.26 26.27
CA VAL A 10 -30.47 -33.71 24.97
C VAL A 10 -29.33 -32.70 25.15
N ALA A 11 -28.10 -33.11 24.87
CA ALA A 11 -26.96 -32.22 24.79
C ALA A 11 -27.08 -31.40 23.48
N LEU A 12 -27.54 -30.16 23.59
CA LEU A 12 -27.39 -29.15 22.52
C LEU A 12 -25.93 -28.85 22.37
N ALA A 13 -25.28 -29.46 21.39
CA ALA A 13 -23.99 -29.04 20.89
C ALA A 13 -24.16 -27.68 20.19
N LEU A 14 -23.95 -26.59 20.91
CA LEU A 14 -23.72 -25.26 20.34
C LEU A 14 -22.39 -25.34 19.61
N SER A 15 -22.41 -25.74 18.34
CA SER A 15 -21.30 -25.51 17.40
C SER A 15 -21.19 -24.01 17.21
N SER A 16 -20.40 -23.38 18.07
CA SER A 16 -19.91 -22.00 17.82
C SER A 16 -19.10 -22.05 16.53
N CYS A 17 -19.73 -21.69 15.41
CA CYS A 17 -19.01 -21.36 14.20
C CYS A 17 -18.22 -20.05 14.46
N ASN A 18 -17.07 -20.19 15.11
CA ASN A 18 -16.07 -19.14 15.17
C ASN A 18 -15.43 -19.06 13.77
N SER A 19 -16.11 -18.41 12.83
CA SER A 19 -15.46 -18.08 11.57
C SER A 19 -14.50 -16.91 11.85
N ASP A 20 -13.22 -17.14 11.60
CA ASP A 20 -12.22 -16.10 11.71
C ASP A 20 -12.66 -14.83 10.98
N PRO A 21 -12.44 -13.64 11.56
CA PRO A 21 -12.84 -12.39 10.97
C PRO A 21 -12.14 -12.17 9.63
N LYS A 22 -12.90 -11.71 8.63
CA LYS A 22 -12.46 -11.55 7.24
C LYS A 22 -12.71 -10.14 6.74
N PHE A 23 -11.87 -9.69 5.83
CA PHE A 23 -12.13 -8.53 4.98
C PHE A 23 -12.62 -8.94 3.59
N ASN A 24 -13.23 -8.02 2.87
CA ASN A 24 -13.71 -8.24 1.52
C ASN A 24 -13.12 -7.19 0.56
N VAL A 25 -12.83 -7.64 -0.67
CA VAL A 25 -12.45 -6.76 -1.78
C VAL A 25 -13.40 -7.05 -2.92
N LYS A 26 -14.20 -6.08 -3.35
CA LYS A 26 -15.20 -6.26 -4.39
C LYS A 26 -15.26 -5.08 -5.35
N GLY A 27 -15.89 -5.27 -6.48
CA GLY A 27 -16.10 -4.21 -7.44
C GLY A 27 -16.28 -4.72 -8.85
N ASP A 28 -15.87 -3.90 -9.82
CA ASP A 28 -15.91 -4.25 -11.23
C ASP A 28 -14.71 -3.68 -11.99
N VAL A 29 -14.31 -4.40 -13.03
CA VAL A 29 -13.31 -3.95 -14.00
C VAL A 29 -13.96 -3.96 -15.38
N SER A 30 -14.44 -2.80 -15.81
CA SER A 30 -15.11 -2.67 -17.11
C SER A 30 -14.13 -2.90 -18.27
N GLY A 31 -14.57 -3.58 -19.31
CA GLY A 31 -13.76 -3.88 -20.50
C GLY A 31 -12.68 -4.97 -20.29
N ALA A 32 -12.77 -5.75 -19.21
CA ALA A 32 -11.79 -6.80 -18.88
C ALA A 32 -12.34 -8.23 -19.08
N ASP A 33 -13.34 -8.42 -19.94
CA ASP A 33 -13.92 -9.75 -20.18
C ASP A 33 -12.85 -10.79 -20.57
N GLY A 34 -12.94 -11.96 -19.95
CA GLY A 34 -12.00 -13.06 -20.17
C GLY A 34 -10.62 -12.91 -19.53
N LYS A 35 -10.27 -11.76 -18.94
CA LYS A 35 -8.97 -11.53 -18.27
C LYS A 35 -8.97 -12.10 -16.86
N MET A 36 -7.77 -12.45 -16.38
CA MET A 36 -7.56 -12.88 -14.99
C MET A 36 -7.28 -11.67 -14.10
N LEU A 37 -8.08 -11.52 -13.05
CA LEU A 37 -7.85 -10.59 -11.95
C LEU A 37 -7.26 -11.36 -10.77
N TYR A 38 -6.17 -10.88 -10.23
CA TYR A 38 -5.48 -11.44 -9.07
C TYR A 38 -5.61 -10.50 -7.88
N LEU A 39 -5.90 -11.07 -6.71
CA LEU A 39 -5.67 -10.43 -5.42
C LEU A 39 -4.35 -10.91 -4.87
N GLU A 40 -3.45 -9.99 -4.55
CA GLU A 40 -2.10 -10.28 -4.09
C GLU A 40 -1.78 -9.50 -2.81
N ALA A 41 -1.05 -10.11 -1.87
CA ALA A 41 -0.48 -9.43 -0.72
C ALA A 41 0.90 -8.86 -1.07
N SER A 42 1.16 -7.61 -0.66
CA SER A 42 2.46 -6.94 -0.81
C SER A 42 3.25 -7.09 0.49
N GLY A 43 3.90 -8.23 0.70
CA GLY A 43 4.72 -8.54 1.87
C GLY A 43 6.08 -7.84 1.86
N LEU A 44 6.81 -7.92 2.97
CA LEU A 44 8.18 -7.38 3.07
C LEU A 44 9.19 -8.13 2.18
N GLU A 45 8.95 -9.41 1.94
CA GLU A 45 9.82 -10.28 1.13
C GLU A 45 9.36 -10.38 -0.32
N GLY A 46 8.24 -9.74 -0.68
CA GLY A 46 7.73 -9.75 -2.04
C GLY A 46 6.21 -9.86 -2.14
N ILE A 47 5.77 -10.14 -3.35
CA ILE A 47 4.35 -10.25 -3.70
C ILE A 47 3.92 -11.72 -3.60
N VAL A 48 2.81 -11.96 -2.89
CA VAL A 48 2.21 -13.29 -2.71
C VAL A 48 0.81 -13.31 -3.30
N PRO A 49 0.51 -14.14 -4.31
CA PRO A 49 -0.86 -14.33 -4.79
C PRO A 49 -1.72 -14.95 -3.69
N LEU A 50 -2.91 -14.37 -3.46
CA LEU A 50 -3.87 -14.87 -2.48
C LEU A 50 -5.07 -15.54 -3.13
N ASP A 51 -5.57 -14.95 -4.23
CA ASP A 51 -6.76 -15.44 -4.92
C ASP A 51 -6.79 -14.92 -6.37
N SER A 52 -7.63 -15.50 -7.22
CA SER A 52 -7.82 -15.03 -8.59
C SER A 52 -9.20 -15.39 -9.13
N ILE A 53 -9.68 -14.57 -10.05
CA ILE A 53 -10.94 -14.79 -10.76
C ILE A 53 -10.79 -14.44 -12.24
N LYS A 54 -11.41 -15.23 -13.11
CA LYS A 54 -11.58 -14.88 -14.52
C LYS A 54 -12.78 -13.95 -14.63
N LEU A 55 -12.56 -12.71 -15.04
CA LEU A 55 -13.60 -11.70 -15.20
C LEU A 55 -14.56 -12.10 -16.34
N LYS A 56 -15.83 -11.79 -16.14
CA LYS A 56 -16.91 -11.96 -17.14
C LYS A 56 -17.27 -10.59 -17.73
N GLY A 57 -18.22 -10.55 -18.68
CA GLY A 57 -18.57 -9.34 -19.40
C GLY A 57 -19.01 -8.14 -18.55
N ASP A 58 -19.54 -8.38 -17.35
CA ASP A 58 -19.89 -7.34 -16.37
C ASP A 58 -18.68 -6.84 -15.56
N GLY A 59 -17.53 -7.53 -15.66
CA GLY A 59 -16.30 -7.21 -14.95
C GLY A 59 -16.37 -7.41 -13.42
N SER A 60 -17.47 -7.92 -12.88
CA SER A 60 -17.68 -8.05 -11.44
C SER A 60 -16.72 -9.04 -10.78
N PHE A 61 -16.26 -8.70 -9.56
CA PHE A 61 -15.43 -9.56 -8.76
C PHE A 61 -15.72 -9.41 -7.26
N SER A 62 -15.39 -10.45 -6.49
CA SER A 62 -15.42 -10.43 -5.03
C SER A 62 -14.40 -11.42 -4.48
N PHE A 63 -13.52 -10.94 -3.61
CA PHE A 63 -12.55 -11.73 -2.85
C PHE A 63 -12.82 -11.61 -1.36
N LYS A 64 -12.51 -12.66 -0.60
CA LYS A 64 -12.66 -12.69 0.84
C LYS A 64 -11.44 -13.35 1.48
N GLN A 65 -10.76 -12.62 2.37
CA GLN A 65 -9.52 -13.04 3.00
C GLN A 65 -9.59 -12.85 4.52
N LEU A 66 -8.73 -13.54 5.26
CA LEU A 66 -8.57 -13.33 6.69
C LEU A 66 -8.11 -11.89 6.96
N ARG A 67 -8.68 -11.28 8.01
CA ARG A 67 -8.24 -9.92 8.41
C ARG A 67 -6.77 -9.93 8.83
N PRO A 68 -6.00 -8.89 8.54
CA PRO A 68 -4.68 -8.70 9.11
C PRO A 68 -4.76 -8.28 10.59
N GLU A 69 -3.70 -8.53 11.35
CA GLU A 69 -3.58 -8.09 12.75
C GLU A 69 -3.13 -6.63 12.88
N SER A 70 -2.55 -6.10 11.82
CA SER A 70 -2.08 -4.71 11.67
C SER A 70 -2.26 -4.27 10.22
N PRO A 71 -2.14 -2.98 9.90
CA PRO A 71 -2.26 -2.51 8.52
C PRO A 71 -1.35 -3.27 7.57
N GLU A 72 -1.94 -3.87 6.55
CA GLU A 72 -1.25 -4.63 5.51
C GLU A 72 -1.62 -4.14 4.12
N PHE A 73 -0.72 -4.38 3.16
CA PHE A 73 -0.87 -3.91 1.80
C PHE A 73 -1.24 -5.04 0.86
N TYR A 74 -2.17 -4.70 0.00
CA TYR A 74 -2.69 -5.59 -1.04
C TYR A 74 -2.67 -4.88 -2.38
N ARG A 75 -2.79 -5.67 -3.44
CA ARG A 75 -3.00 -5.12 -4.77
C ARG A 75 -3.94 -6.00 -5.59
N LEU A 76 -4.73 -5.35 -6.43
CA LEU A 76 -5.38 -6.00 -7.56
C LEU A 76 -4.44 -5.91 -8.77
N ARG A 77 -4.32 -7.01 -9.51
CA ARG A 77 -3.51 -7.04 -10.74
C ARG A 77 -4.27 -7.69 -11.89
N VAL A 78 -4.28 -7.01 -13.02
CA VAL A 78 -4.70 -7.55 -14.33
C VAL A 78 -3.54 -7.36 -15.28
N GLU A 79 -2.95 -8.45 -15.77
CA GLU A 79 -1.73 -8.43 -16.58
C GLU A 79 -0.59 -7.68 -15.87
N ASP A 80 -0.07 -6.59 -16.44
CA ASP A 80 0.97 -5.71 -15.88
C ASP A 80 0.43 -4.52 -15.07
N LYS A 81 -0.89 -4.32 -15.07
CA LYS A 81 -1.55 -3.18 -14.41
C LYS A 81 -1.91 -3.52 -12.98
N VAL A 82 -1.70 -2.57 -12.06
CA VAL A 82 -1.94 -2.79 -10.63
C VAL A 82 -2.68 -1.62 -9.98
N ILE A 83 -3.53 -1.93 -8.99
CA ILE A 83 -4.12 -1.01 -8.04
C ILE A 83 -3.65 -1.42 -6.65
N ASN A 84 -2.94 -0.54 -5.94
CA ASN A 84 -2.52 -0.78 -4.57
C ASN A 84 -3.55 -0.22 -3.58
N PHE A 85 -3.75 -0.94 -2.48
CA PHE A 85 -4.62 -0.53 -1.38
C PHE A 85 -4.13 -1.14 -0.07
N SER A 86 -4.69 -0.72 1.05
CA SER A 86 -4.42 -1.31 2.37
C SER A 86 -5.68 -1.80 3.04
N VAL A 87 -5.51 -2.73 3.96
CA VAL A 87 -6.56 -3.23 4.85
C VAL A 87 -6.02 -3.23 6.27
N ASP A 88 -6.79 -2.67 7.19
CA ASP A 88 -6.40 -2.57 8.60
C ASP A 88 -7.19 -3.56 9.48
N SER A 89 -8.38 -4.01 9.04
CA SER A 89 -9.27 -4.87 9.82
C SER A 89 -10.24 -5.68 8.93
N THR A 90 -11.53 -5.62 9.24
CA THR A 90 -12.61 -6.40 8.59
C THR A 90 -13.42 -5.59 7.57
N GLU A 91 -12.87 -4.50 7.09
CA GLU A 91 -13.52 -3.61 6.14
C GLU A 91 -13.85 -4.29 4.81
N THR A 92 -14.72 -3.65 4.05
CA THR A 92 -14.94 -3.95 2.65
C THR A 92 -14.33 -2.82 1.81
N VAL A 93 -13.36 -3.17 0.98
CA VAL A 93 -12.78 -2.27 -0.01
C VAL A 93 -13.52 -2.46 -1.32
N SER A 94 -14.16 -1.41 -1.83
CA SER A 94 -14.87 -1.41 -3.11
C SER A 94 -14.02 -0.69 -4.15
N ILE A 95 -13.73 -1.35 -5.28
CA ILE A 95 -12.87 -0.80 -6.35
C ILE A 95 -13.61 -0.93 -7.69
N GLN A 96 -13.70 0.18 -8.44
CA GLN A 96 -14.19 0.21 -9.80
C GLN A 96 -13.14 0.83 -10.70
N ALA A 97 -12.87 0.19 -11.84
CA ALA A 97 -11.82 0.64 -12.76
C ALA A 97 -12.15 0.25 -14.21
N PRO A 98 -11.84 1.11 -15.20
CA PRO A 98 -11.76 0.67 -16.58
C PRO A 98 -10.46 -0.12 -16.80
N TYR A 99 -10.51 -1.20 -17.56
CA TYR A 99 -9.31 -1.98 -17.88
C TYR A 99 -8.22 -1.15 -18.60
N THR A 100 -8.62 -0.21 -19.47
CA THR A 100 -7.68 0.63 -20.24
C THR A 100 -6.75 1.43 -19.32
N ASP A 101 -7.31 2.05 -18.29
CA ASP A 101 -6.60 2.95 -17.37
C ASP A 101 -6.63 2.42 -15.93
N PHE A 102 -6.59 1.09 -15.77
CA PHE A 102 -6.78 0.35 -14.52
C PHE A 102 -5.98 0.91 -13.34
N SER A 103 -4.73 1.30 -13.58
CA SER A 103 -3.84 1.78 -12.51
C SER A 103 -3.99 3.26 -12.15
N THR A 104 -4.75 4.05 -12.92
CA THR A 104 -4.81 5.51 -12.77
C THR A 104 -6.21 6.08 -12.73
N ASP A 105 -7.17 5.46 -13.43
CA ASP A 105 -8.57 5.90 -13.46
C ASP A 105 -9.46 4.87 -12.73
N TYR A 106 -9.36 4.81 -11.42
CA TYR A 106 -10.19 3.93 -10.61
C TYR A 106 -10.81 4.68 -9.42
N THR A 107 -11.91 4.17 -8.90
CA THR A 107 -12.43 4.58 -7.60
C THR A 107 -12.05 3.56 -6.54
N VAL A 108 -11.81 4.01 -5.31
CA VAL A 108 -11.64 3.16 -4.15
C VAL A 108 -12.42 3.73 -2.98
N GLU A 109 -13.28 2.90 -2.41
CA GLU A 109 -14.14 3.26 -1.28
C GLU A 109 -14.01 2.21 -0.17
N GLY A 110 -14.32 2.60 1.06
CA GLY A 110 -14.38 1.72 2.23
C GLY A 110 -13.37 2.04 3.32
N TRP A 111 -12.23 2.67 3.00
CA TRP A 111 -11.24 3.06 4.02
C TRP A 111 -10.35 4.22 3.56
N ASP A 112 -10.16 5.22 4.43
CA ASP A 112 -9.40 6.45 4.14
C ASP A 112 -7.96 6.18 3.69
N ASN A 113 -7.31 5.16 4.24
CA ASN A 113 -5.95 4.81 3.85
C ASN A 113 -5.84 4.38 2.39
N SER A 114 -6.81 3.61 1.89
CA SER A 114 -6.82 3.20 0.49
C SER A 114 -7.05 4.38 -0.46
N ALA A 115 -7.90 5.34 -0.08
CA ALA A 115 -8.08 6.59 -0.83
C ALA A 115 -6.78 7.42 -0.87
N LYS A 116 -6.09 7.57 0.27
CA LYS A 116 -4.79 8.25 0.35
C LYS A 116 -3.68 7.54 -0.41
N ILE A 117 -3.67 6.20 -0.45
CA ILE A 117 -2.74 5.43 -1.28
C ILE A 117 -2.98 5.69 -2.77
N LYS A 118 -4.24 5.79 -3.21
CA LYS A 118 -4.59 6.22 -4.57
C LYS A 118 -4.04 7.62 -4.87
N GLU A 119 -4.29 8.58 -3.99
CA GLU A 119 -3.78 9.96 -4.16
C GLU A 119 -2.26 9.99 -4.29
N LEU A 120 -1.52 9.27 -3.42
CA LEU A 120 -0.07 9.13 -3.48
C LEU A 120 0.39 8.49 -4.79
N THR A 121 -0.30 7.45 -5.26
CA THR A 121 -0.01 6.80 -6.54
C THR A 121 -0.16 7.78 -7.70
N LEU A 122 -1.24 8.56 -7.74
CA LEU A 122 -1.46 9.56 -8.78
C LEU A 122 -0.47 10.72 -8.73
N LYS A 123 -0.07 11.15 -7.52
CA LYS A 123 1.00 12.14 -7.34
C LYS A 123 2.35 11.63 -7.88
N GLN A 124 2.69 10.37 -7.59
CA GLN A 124 3.91 9.74 -8.11
C GLN A 124 3.89 9.62 -9.64
N VAL A 125 2.77 9.21 -10.24
CA VAL A 125 2.60 9.17 -11.71
C VAL A 125 2.78 10.55 -12.32
N ARG A 126 2.26 11.60 -11.69
CA ARG A 126 2.47 12.99 -12.15
C ARG A 126 3.93 13.39 -12.07
N LEU A 127 4.60 13.15 -10.93
CA LEU A 127 6.03 13.41 -10.79
C LEU A 127 6.86 12.70 -11.87
N GLN A 128 6.55 11.43 -12.16
CA GLN A 128 7.24 10.67 -13.22
C GLN A 128 7.05 11.35 -14.59
N LYS A 129 5.84 11.77 -14.94
CA LYS A 129 5.58 12.49 -16.20
C LYS A 129 6.35 13.80 -16.30
N ASP A 130 6.42 14.57 -15.21
CA ASP A 130 7.13 15.85 -15.17
C ASP A 130 8.65 15.63 -15.35
N VAL A 131 9.20 14.62 -14.69
CA VAL A 131 10.62 14.23 -14.85
C VAL A 131 10.90 13.70 -16.25
N ASP A 132 10.03 12.87 -16.82
CA ASP A 132 10.18 12.38 -18.19
C ASP A 132 10.17 13.53 -19.22
N ALA A 133 9.35 14.57 -18.97
CA ALA A 133 9.34 15.77 -19.81
C ALA A 133 10.66 16.56 -19.74
N LEU A 134 11.22 16.72 -18.52
CA LEU A 134 12.54 17.34 -18.34
C LEU A 134 13.64 16.56 -19.04
N VAL A 135 13.65 15.24 -18.90
CA VAL A 135 14.64 14.36 -19.57
C VAL A 135 14.55 14.51 -21.10
N LYS A 136 13.34 14.52 -21.66
CA LYS A 136 13.14 14.71 -23.10
C LYS A 136 13.65 16.07 -23.58
N ALA A 137 13.38 17.15 -22.83
CA ALA A 137 13.84 18.49 -23.17
C ALA A 137 15.38 18.60 -23.12
N ALA A 138 16.02 17.98 -22.13
CA ALA A 138 17.48 17.92 -22.04
C ALA A 138 18.10 17.11 -23.19
N GLN A 139 17.53 15.96 -23.54
CA GLN A 139 17.96 15.14 -24.66
C GLN A 139 17.81 15.85 -26.02
N ALA A 140 16.80 16.69 -26.16
CA ALA A 140 16.58 17.52 -27.33
C ALA A 140 17.46 18.80 -27.36
N HIS A 141 18.41 18.96 -26.41
CA HIS A 141 19.25 20.14 -26.23
C HIS A 141 18.47 21.46 -26.04
N GLN A 142 17.25 21.38 -25.54
CA GLN A 142 16.40 22.53 -25.21
C GLN A 142 16.67 23.09 -23.81
N LEU A 143 17.37 22.34 -22.97
CA LEU A 143 17.76 22.70 -21.60
C LEU A 143 19.25 22.47 -21.42
N GLY A 144 19.94 23.45 -20.81
CA GLY A 144 21.30 23.25 -20.28
C GLY A 144 21.32 22.34 -19.09
N ASN A 145 22.46 21.70 -18.81
CA ASN A 145 22.60 20.76 -17.69
C ASN A 145 22.26 21.38 -16.34
N ASP A 146 22.71 22.61 -16.08
CA ASP A 146 22.44 23.32 -14.82
C ASP A 146 20.94 23.54 -14.63
N VAL A 147 20.23 23.96 -15.70
CA VAL A 147 18.78 24.18 -15.67
C VAL A 147 18.02 22.85 -15.44
N PHE A 148 18.51 21.76 -16.04
CA PHE A 148 17.94 20.44 -15.83
C PHE A 148 18.09 19.98 -14.38
N GLU A 149 19.30 20.08 -13.81
CA GLU A 149 19.59 19.66 -12.43
C GLU A 149 18.78 20.47 -11.41
N ASP A 150 18.73 21.80 -11.57
CA ASP A 150 17.95 22.70 -10.72
C ASP A 150 16.44 22.38 -10.79
N SER A 151 15.92 22.19 -12.02
CA SER A 151 14.50 21.86 -12.21
C SER A 151 14.13 20.52 -11.58
N LEU A 152 14.98 19.50 -11.73
CA LEU A 152 14.78 18.18 -11.11
C LEU A 152 14.82 18.29 -9.59
N ALA A 153 15.77 19.03 -9.03
CA ALA A 153 15.88 19.25 -7.59
C ALA A 153 14.63 19.94 -7.02
N VAL A 154 14.10 20.95 -7.71
CA VAL A 154 12.86 21.65 -7.34
C VAL A 154 11.66 20.71 -7.37
N LEU A 155 11.49 19.91 -8.43
CA LEU A 155 10.39 18.93 -8.53
C LEU A 155 10.43 17.94 -7.38
N LEU A 156 11.59 17.33 -7.11
CA LEU A 156 11.78 16.36 -6.04
C LEU A 156 11.55 16.98 -4.67
N LYS A 157 12.06 18.20 -4.44
CA LYS A 157 11.87 18.93 -3.18
C LYS A 157 10.39 19.19 -2.93
N ASN A 158 9.67 19.74 -3.90
CA ASN A 158 8.27 20.08 -3.78
C ASN A 158 7.42 18.81 -3.51
N TYR A 159 7.70 17.73 -4.22
CA TYR A 159 7.05 16.44 -4.00
C TYR A 159 7.29 15.91 -2.59
N LYS A 160 8.56 15.90 -2.14
CA LYS A 160 8.92 15.40 -0.80
C LYS A 160 8.29 16.25 0.31
N ASP A 161 8.26 17.57 0.15
CA ASP A 161 7.69 18.48 1.15
C ASP A 161 6.16 18.28 1.26
N ASP A 162 5.46 18.16 0.13
CA ASP A 162 4.03 17.85 0.12
C ASP A 162 3.72 16.51 0.79
N VAL A 163 4.47 15.45 0.44
CA VAL A 163 4.28 14.11 1.00
C VAL A 163 4.62 14.05 2.49
N LYS A 164 5.67 14.74 2.93
CA LYS A 164 6.02 14.86 4.35
C LYS A 164 4.90 15.48 5.16
N ILE A 165 4.40 16.62 4.71
CA ILE A 165 3.41 17.41 5.45
C ILE A 165 2.05 16.70 5.47
N ASN A 166 1.56 16.26 4.30
CA ASN A 166 0.18 15.84 4.14
C ASN A 166 -0.06 14.35 4.41
N TYR A 167 1.01 13.51 4.41
CA TYR A 167 0.86 12.07 4.61
C TYR A 167 1.74 11.54 5.75
N ILE A 168 3.05 11.82 5.74
CA ILE A 168 3.98 11.20 6.71
C ILE A 168 3.77 11.74 8.11
N PHE A 169 3.80 13.07 8.28
CA PHE A 169 3.69 13.70 9.60
C PHE A 169 2.24 13.99 10.00
N ALA A 170 1.32 14.09 9.04
CA ALA A 170 -0.10 14.29 9.35
C ALA A 170 -0.71 13.11 10.12
N ALA A 171 -0.34 11.88 9.75
CA ALA A 171 -0.89 10.67 10.37
C ALA A 171 0.14 9.51 10.32
N PRO A 172 1.23 9.58 11.10
CA PRO A 172 2.39 8.68 10.97
C PRO A 172 2.10 7.22 11.36
N ASN A 173 0.99 6.94 12.04
CA ASN A 173 0.55 5.59 12.42
C ASN A 173 -0.35 4.91 11.36
N THR A 174 -0.37 5.42 10.13
CA THR A 174 -1.27 4.92 9.07
C THR A 174 -0.55 4.13 7.99
N ALA A 175 -1.29 3.28 7.28
CA ALA A 175 -0.80 2.58 6.10
C ALA A 175 -0.37 3.57 5.00
N SER A 176 -1.09 4.67 4.81
CA SER A 176 -0.74 5.68 3.81
C SER A 176 0.60 6.37 4.11
N ALA A 177 0.91 6.65 5.38
CA ALA A 177 2.22 7.18 5.77
C ALA A 177 3.35 6.17 5.50
N TYR A 178 3.13 4.88 5.81
CA TYR A 178 4.07 3.82 5.47
C TYR A 178 4.29 3.74 3.95
N PHE A 179 3.20 3.72 3.16
CA PHE A 179 3.26 3.66 1.70
C PHE A 179 4.04 4.84 1.10
N ALA A 180 3.85 6.03 1.66
CA ALA A 180 4.53 7.26 1.22
C ALA A 180 6.06 7.16 1.32
N LEU A 181 6.60 6.49 2.35
CA LEU A 181 8.05 6.31 2.54
C LEU A 181 8.72 5.49 1.43
N PHE A 182 7.98 4.55 0.81
CA PHE A 182 8.53 3.59 -0.14
C PHE A 182 8.25 3.92 -1.61
N GLN A 183 7.78 5.12 -1.89
CA GLN A 183 7.57 5.56 -3.26
C GLN A 183 8.88 5.71 -4.03
N LYS A 184 8.83 5.43 -5.32
CA LYS A 184 10.01 5.38 -6.20
C LYS A 184 9.82 6.27 -7.42
N LEU A 185 10.93 6.79 -7.92
CA LEU A 185 11.05 7.44 -9.22
C LEU A 185 12.12 6.70 -10.02
N ASN A 186 11.81 6.20 -11.22
CA ASN A 186 12.75 5.41 -12.04
C ASN A 186 13.43 4.26 -11.25
N ASN A 187 12.67 3.54 -10.40
CA ASN A 187 13.13 2.49 -9.48
C ASN A 187 14.02 2.94 -8.31
N TYR A 188 14.36 4.22 -8.18
CA TYR A 188 15.09 4.76 -7.02
C TYR A 188 14.10 5.26 -5.96
N MET A 189 14.42 5.02 -4.69
CA MET A 189 13.64 5.54 -3.57
C MET A 189 13.64 7.08 -3.60
N ILE A 190 12.46 7.70 -3.49
CA ILE A 190 12.33 9.16 -3.38
C ILE A 190 12.83 9.64 -2.00
N PHE A 191 12.53 8.87 -0.95
CA PHE A 191 13.08 9.08 0.38
C PHE A 191 14.25 8.14 0.60
N ASP A 192 15.44 8.68 0.86
CA ASP A 192 16.65 7.89 1.14
C ASP A 192 16.84 7.70 2.66
N PRO A 193 16.41 6.54 3.22
CA PRO A 193 16.52 6.30 4.64
C PRO A 193 17.93 5.95 5.09
N LEU A 194 18.89 5.79 4.18
CA LEU A 194 20.23 5.32 4.49
C LEU A 194 21.26 6.43 4.53
N ASN A 195 21.08 7.49 3.71
CA ASN A 195 22.10 8.52 3.53
C ASN A 195 21.58 9.94 3.77
N ASN A 196 20.26 10.15 3.83
CA ASN A 196 19.66 11.46 4.05
C ASN A 196 19.07 11.56 5.48
N LYS A 197 19.64 12.46 6.31
CA LYS A 197 19.23 12.62 7.72
C LYS A 197 17.77 13.04 7.89
N ASP A 198 17.23 13.86 6.99
CA ASP A 198 15.84 14.31 7.08
C ASP A 198 14.86 13.21 6.66
N ASP A 199 15.23 12.41 5.68
CA ASP A 199 14.45 11.24 5.30
C ASP A 199 14.45 10.17 6.40
N ILE A 200 15.60 9.96 7.08
CA ILE A 200 15.67 9.07 8.26
C ILE A 200 14.67 9.49 9.34
N LYS A 201 14.49 10.81 9.57
CA LYS A 201 13.47 11.30 10.52
C LYS A 201 12.05 10.92 10.10
N CYS A 202 11.73 10.95 8.81
CA CYS A 202 10.44 10.50 8.30
C CYS A 202 10.19 9.03 8.62
N PHE A 203 11.17 8.17 8.33
CA PHE A 203 11.09 6.74 8.67
C PHE A 203 10.98 6.52 10.19
N GLY A 204 11.72 7.28 10.99
CA GLY A 204 11.68 7.21 12.46
C GLY A 204 10.33 7.61 13.03
N ALA A 205 9.70 8.64 12.51
CA ALA A 205 8.37 9.10 12.93
C ALA A 205 7.32 8.00 12.68
N VAL A 206 7.30 7.43 11.47
CA VAL A 206 6.35 6.36 11.12
C VAL A 206 6.66 5.09 11.92
N ALA A 207 7.93 4.69 12.06
CA ALA A 207 8.32 3.52 12.84
C ALA A 207 7.84 3.61 14.28
N THR A 208 8.08 4.75 14.95
CA THR A 208 7.67 4.98 16.34
C THR A 208 6.15 4.98 16.47
N SER A 209 5.45 5.68 15.59
CA SER A 209 4.01 5.83 15.66
C SER A 209 3.27 4.51 15.38
N LEU A 210 3.70 3.74 14.37
CA LEU A 210 3.17 2.41 14.09
C LEU A 210 3.45 1.43 15.23
N ASN A 211 4.64 1.47 15.84
CA ASN A 211 4.95 0.59 16.97
C ASN A 211 4.10 0.89 18.20
N ASN A 212 3.80 2.16 18.45
CA ASN A 212 2.92 2.55 19.55
C ASN A 212 1.48 2.10 19.33
N THR A 213 1.01 2.09 18.08
CA THR A 213 -0.35 1.66 17.73
C THR A 213 -0.43 0.14 17.54
N TYR A 214 0.58 -0.47 16.95
CA TYR A 214 0.67 -1.90 16.62
C TYR A 214 2.01 -2.49 17.08
N PRO A 215 2.20 -2.78 18.38
CA PRO A 215 3.50 -3.16 18.96
C PRO A 215 4.14 -4.43 18.38
N HIS A 216 3.32 -5.30 17.78
CA HIS A 216 3.79 -6.57 17.22
C HIS A 216 3.92 -6.56 15.69
N ALA A 217 3.57 -5.44 15.04
CA ALA A 217 3.61 -5.34 13.58
C ALA A 217 5.03 -5.55 13.04
N VAL A 218 5.16 -6.48 12.10
CA VAL A 218 6.44 -6.79 11.46
C VAL A 218 6.98 -5.57 10.70
N ARG A 219 6.09 -4.77 10.11
CA ARG A 219 6.44 -3.53 9.40
C ARG A 219 7.06 -2.47 10.31
N SER A 220 6.59 -2.33 11.54
CA SER A 220 7.20 -1.42 12.52
C SER A 220 8.64 -1.83 12.83
N LYS A 221 8.88 -3.13 13.08
CA LYS A 221 10.22 -3.65 13.33
C LYS A 221 11.15 -3.45 12.12
N ASN A 222 10.64 -3.66 10.91
CA ASN A 222 11.40 -3.42 9.68
C ASN A 222 11.82 -1.95 9.55
N LEU A 223 10.90 -1.00 9.80
CA LEU A 223 11.22 0.43 9.78
C LEU A 223 12.29 0.80 10.81
N TYR A 224 12.22 0.28 12.04
CA TYR A 224 13.26 0.49 13.05
C TYR A 224 14.63 0.01 12.58
N ASN A 225 14.71 -1.15 11.94
CA ASN A 225 15.97 -1.67 11.42
C ASN A 225 16.55 -0.76 10.32
N ILE A 226 15.69 -0.24 9.44
CA ILE A 226 16.08 0.72 8.41
C ILE A 226 16.61 2.01 9.05
N VAL A 227 15.91 2.56 10.04
CA VAL A 227 16.31 3.78 10.76
C VAL A 227 17.65 3.59 11.45
N ILE A 228 17.84 2.48 12.19
CA ILE A 228 19.10 2.17 12.87
C ILE A 228 20.26 2.10 11.87
N LYS A 229 20.04 1.46 10.71
CA LYS A 229 21.06 1.36 9.66
C LYS A 229 21.40 2.74 9.09
N GLY A 230 20.41 3.57 8.79
CA GLY A 230 20.62 4.93 8.29
C GLY A 230 21.35 5.82 9.31
N MET A 231 20.96 5.74 10.59
CA MET A 231 21.65 6.47 11.66
C MET A 231 23.13 6.07 11.79
N LYS A 232 23.45 4.79 11.61
CA LYS A 232 24.85 4.33 11.63
C LYS A 232 25.62 4.90 10.44
N ASN A 233 25.07 4.80 9.23
CA ASN A 233 25.70 5.29 8.00
C ASN A 233 26.00 6.79 8.08
N THR A 234 25.06 7.59 8.59
CA THR A 234 25.19 9.05 8.62
C THR A 234 26.00 9.59 9.79
N ARG A 235 26.38 8.75 10.77
CA ARG A 235 27.27 9.10 11.90
C ARG A 235 28.74 8.80 11.60
N THR A 236 29.01 7.83 10.74
CA THR A 236 30.39 7.50 10.35
C THR A 236 30.84 8.53 9.31
N PRO A 237 31.93 9.30 9.53
CA PRO A 237 32.49 10.16 8.49
C PRO A 237 32.83 9.29 7.27
N GLN A 238 32.37 9.69 6.09
CA GLN A 238 32.86 9.09 4.85
C GLN A 238 34.35 9.45 4.76
N GLN A 239 35.21 8.45 4.88
CA GLN A 239 36.65 8.57 4.64
C GLN A 239 36.94 8.69 3.15
#